data_5c16ebb8b6dbe4064d74ffa931df5d38
#
_entry.id   5c16ebb8b6dbe4064d74ffa931df5d38
#
_cell.length_a   1.000
_cell.length_b   1.000
_cell.length_c   1.000
_cell.angle_alpha   90.00
_cell.angle_beta   90.00
_cell.angle_gamma   90.00
#
_symmetry.space_group_name_H-M   'P 1'
#
loop_
_entity.id
_entity.type
_entity.pdbx_description
1 polymer ?
#
loop_
_entity_poly.entity_id
_entity_poly.type
_entity_poly.pdbx_seq_one_letter_code
_entity_poly.pdbx_strand_id
1 'polypeptide(L)'
;MKSYKLGVIGNPIEHSLSPKIHSIFAKQVNIQIDYKAYKVNENDLEPFITDFFKSGGDGLNITVPHKINCLNVADEYSASVKFIGAANTLSFDKSANKIYAHTTDGAGFVADVIKKDISIFNSNILVLGAGGAAQSIIPMIHEKKPTSIILDNRTPEKIQTVLDRFSLLKSDETSTGVQLIGLKNFSEHRSLTDNINLVINTTSAGFDGPFSWKEDIFTTKDTIFYDLSYNKRDLPTPFLNWASQYSDQCYNGIGMLINQAALSFELWTGIKPDTNIDENEIFNE
;
A
#
# COMPACT_ATOMS: atom_id res chain seq x y z
N MET A 1 -21.40 -21.57 13.43
CA MET A 1 -20.53 -20.40 13.32
C MET A 1 -20.40 -20.04 11.85
N LYS A 2 -20.43 -18.76 11.49
CA LYS A 2 -20.21 -18.32 10.11
C LYS A 2 -18.72 -18.53 9.80
N SER A 3 -18.42 -19.24 8.72
CA SER A 3 -17.08 -19.46 8.23
C SER A 3 -16.88 -18.69 6.92
N TYR A 4 -15.73 -18.03 6.76
CA TYR A 4 -15.40 -17.26 5.58
C TYR A 4 -14.27 -17.91 4.79
N LYS A 5 -14.42 -18.02 3.48
CA LYS A 5 -13.38 -18.47 2.55
C LYS A 5 -12.69 -17.26 1.94
N LEU A 6 -11.46 -17.02 2.34
CA LEU A 6 -10.70 -15.82 2.02
C LEU A 6 -9.32 -16.19 1.43
N GLY A 7 -8.62 -15.22 0.87
CA GLY A 7 -7.27 -15.45 0.42
C GLY A 7 -6.53 -14.20 -0.02
N VAL A 8 -5.27 -14.38 -0.39
CA VAL A 8 -4.44 -13.38 -1.08
C VAL A 8 -3.84 -13.99 -2.33
N ILE A 9 -3.91 -13.26 -3.44
CA ILE A 9 -3.28 -13.63 -4.71
C ILE A 9 -2.16 -12.68 -5.12
N GLY A 10 -1.07 -13.25 -5.61
CA GLY A 10 0.12 -12.53 -6.08
C GLY A 10 1.13 -13.45 -6.73
N ASN A 11 2.22 -12.88 -7.26
CA ASN A 11 3.35 -13.63 -7.77
C ASN A 11 4.63 -12.77 -7.75
N PRO A 12 5.60 -13.03 -6.85
CA PRO A 12 5.60 -14.08 -5.81
C PRO A 12 4.63 -13.82 -4.66
N ILE A 13 4.24 -14.85 -3.90
CA ILE A 13 3.30 -14.74 -2.77
C ILE A 13 3.74 -15.53 -1.53
N GLU A 14 4.74 -16.37 -1.66
CA GLU A 14 5.21 -17.32 -0.64
C GLU A 14 5.64 -16.63 0.67
N HIS A 15 5.87 -15.33 0.59
CA HIS A 15 6.37 -14.51 1.71
C HIS A 15 5.28 -13.67 2.39
N SER A 16 4.04 -13.78 1.95
CA SER A 16 2.93 -12.99 2.49
C SER A 16 2.65 -13.34 3.96
N LEU A 17 2.59 -12.32 4.79
CA LEU A 17 2.17 -12.42 6.20
C LEU A 17 0.65 -12.27 6.37
N SER A 18 -0.10 -11.97 5.29
CA SER A 18 -1.56 -11.79 5.35
C SER A 18 -2.30 -12.99 5.94
N PRO A 19 -1.97 -14.27 5.63
CA PRO A 19 -2.65 -15.40 6.24
C PRO A 19 -2.55 -15.42 7.78
N LYS A 20 -1.37 -15.08 8.31
CA LYS A 20 -1.14 -15.03 9.74
C LYS A 20 -1.91 -13.89 10.39
N ILE A 21 -1.86 -12.68 9.83
CA ILE A 21 -2.56 -11.50 10.32
C ILE A 21 -4.07 -11.74 10.36
N HIS A 22 -4.65 -12.26 9.29
CA HIS A 22 -6.09 -12.55 9.25
C HIS A 22 -6.49 -13.68 10.22
N SER A 23 -5.61 -14.65 10.46
CA SER A 23 -5.84 -15.67 11.50
C SER A 23 -5.88 -15.06 12.90
N ILE A 24 -5.01 -14.09 13.21
CA ILE A 24 -5.02 -13.35 14.48
C ILE A 24 -6.35 -12.58 14.62
N PHE A 25 -6.74 -11.83 13.59
CA PHE A 25 -8.02 -11.11 13.59
C PHE A 25 -9.22 -12.02 13.82
N ALA A 26 -9.26 -13.17 13.15
CA ALA A 26 -10.35 -14.13 13.32
C ALA A 26 -10.44 -14.66 14.77
N LYS A 27 -9.30 -14.91 15.41
CA LYS A 27 -9.23 -15.31 16.82
C LYS A 27 -9.74 -14.21 17.74
N GLN A 28 -9.34 -12.95 17.52
CA GLN A 28 -9.79 -11.81 18.33
C GLN A 28 -11.32 -11.67 18.35
N VAL A 29 -11.97 -11.89 17.21
CA VAL A 29 -13.42 -11.71 17.07
C VAL A 29 -14.22 -13.01 17.10
N ASN A 30 -13.57 -14.12 17.42
CA ASN A 30 -14.17 -15.46 17.56
C ASN A 30 -14.99 -15.93 16.35
N ILE A 31 -14.43 -15.80 15.15
CA ILE A 31 -15.00 -16.35 13.91
C ILE A 31 -14.05 -17.35 13.26
N GLN A 32 -14.59 -18.16 12.36
CA GLN A 32 -13.78 -19.09 11.55
C GLN A 32 -13.48 -18.50 10.18
N ILE A 33 -12.22 -18.62 9.76
CA ILE A 33 -11.79 -18.26 8.40
C ILE A 33 -10.92 -19.38 7.81
N ASP A 34 -11.02 -19.60 6.51
CA ASP A 34 -10.04 -20.32 5.70
C ASP A 34 -9.35 -19.31 4.79
N TYR A 35 -8.20 -18.77 5.25
CA TYR A 35 -7.43 -17.76 4.52
C TYR A 35 -6.14 -18.35 3.97
N LYS A 36 -5.97 -18.35 2.63
CA LYS A 36 -4.82 -18.96 1.95
C LYS A 36 -4.11 -17.96 1.04
N ALA A 37 -2.79 -18.16 0.85
CA ALA A 37 -2.02 -17.49 -0.17
C ALA A 37 -2.01 -18.34 -1.46
N TYR A 38 -2.30 -17.71 -2.59
CA TYR A 38 -2.37 -18.35 -3.90
C TYR A 38 -1.39 -17.68 -4.85
N LYS A 39 -0.47 -18.48 -5.38
CA LYS A 39 0.40 -18.04 -6.48
C LYS A 39 -0.38 -18.15 -7.78
N VAL A 40 -0.60 -17.01 -8.41
CA VAL A 40 -1.37 -16.91 -9.66
C VAL A 40 -0.55 -16.14 -10.69
N ASN A 41 -0.41 -16.70 -11.90
CA ASN A 41 0.23 -15.96 -13.00
C ASN A 41 -0.75 -14.99 -13.65
N GLU A 42 -0.24 -14.01 -14.40
CA GLU A 42 -1.09 -12.98 -15.01
C GLU A 42 -2.16 -13.55 -15.94
N ASN A 43 -1.80 -14.58 -16.72
CA ASN A 43 -2.73 -15.21 -17.67
C ASN A 43 -3.84 -16.04 -16.97
N ASP A 44 -3.61 -16.46 -15.73
CA ASP A 44 -4.53 -17.30 -14.97
C ASP A 44 -5.41 -16.47 -14.01
N LEU A 45 -5.22 -15.15 -13.95
CA LEU A 45 -5.82 -14.26 -12.95
C LEU A 45 -7.36 -14.26 -13.00
N GLU A 46 -7.92 -13.94 -14.16
CA GLU A 46 -9.37 -13.81 -14.33
C GLU A 46 -10.12 -15.15 -14.12
N PRO A 47 -9.66 -16.28 -14.71
CA PRO A 47 -10.23 -17.58 -14.41
C PRO A 47 -10.16 -17.93 -12.92
N PHE A 48 -8.99 -17.69 -12.28
CA PHE A 48 -8.82 -17.98 -10.86
C PHE A 48 -9.80 -17.21 -9.97
N ILE A 49 -9.91 -15.89 -10.15
CA ILE A 49 -10.83 -15.04 -9.36
C ILE A 49 -12.27 -15.51 -9.54
N THR A 50 -12.66 -15.76 -10.79
CA THR A 50 -14.02 -16.22 -11.14
C THR A 50 -14.36 -17.55 -10.47
N ASP A 51 -13.44 -18.52 -10.54
CA ASP A 51 -13.64 -19.86 -9.96
C ASP A 51 -13.60 -19.82 -8.43
N PHE A 52 -12.76 -18.95 -7.83
CA PHE A 52 -12.70 -18.76 -6.40
C PHE A 52 -14.04 -18.30 -5.85
N PHE A 53 -14.67 -17.28 -6.44
CA PHE A 53 -15.96 -16.78 -5.98
C PHE A 53 -17.11 -17.77 -6.29
N LYS A 54 -17.11 -18.40 -7.47
CA LYS A 54 -18.09 -19.46 -7.80
C LYS A 54 -18.03 -20.66 -6.85
N SER A 55 -16.83 -20.97 -6.33
CA SER A 55 -16.63 -22.05 -5.34
C SER A 55 -16.91 -21.63 -3.89
N GLY A 56 -17.60 -20.50 -3.69
CA GLY A 56 -18.05 -20.01 -2.39
C GLY A 56 -17.08 -19.09 -1.68
N GLY A 57 -16.09 -18.51 -2.37
CA GLY A 57 -15.21 -17.48 -1.83
C GLY A 57 -15.99 -16.23 -1.38
N ASP A 58 -15.52 -15.59 -0.31
CA ASP A 58 -16.12 -14.39 0.25
C ASP A 58 -15.27 -13.14 -0.06
N GLY A 59 -13.94 -13.30 -0.14
CA GLY A 59 -13.05 -12.17 -0.41
C GLY A 59 -11.61 -12.56 -0.74
N LEU A 60 -10.96 -11.70 -1.53
CA LEU A 60 -9.56 -11.84 -1.93
C LEU A 60 -8.80 -10.54 -1.71
N ASN A 61 -7.64 -10.61 -1.05
CA ASN A 61 -6.62 -9.57 -1.22
C ASN A 61 -5.85 -9.79 -2.51
N ILE A 62 -5.44 -8.68 -3.11
CA ILE A 62 -4.71 -8.66 -4.36
C ILE A 62 -3.38 -7.92 -4.14
N THR A 63 -2.28 -8.58 -4.51
CA THR A 63 -0.97 -7.92 -4.49
C THR A 63 -0.28 -7.97 -5.86
N VAL A 64 0.97 -7.57 -5.91
CA VAL A 64 1.78 -7.52 -7.15
C VAL A 64 1.79 -8.89 -7.86
N PRO A 65 1.63 -8.92 -9.20
CA PRO A 65 1.49 -7.80 -10.14
C PRO A 65 0.03 -7.43 -10.45
N HIS A 66 -0.96 -7.99 -9.77
CA HIS A 66 -2.35 -8.12 -10.19
C HIS A 66 -3.28 -6.94 -9.85
N LYS A 67 -2.82 -5.92 -9.08
CA LYS A 67 -3.67 -4.84 -8.55
C LYS A 67 -4.46 -4.04 -9.61
N ILE A 68 -3.95 -3.98 -10.84
CA ILE A 68 -4.63 -3.31 -11.97
C ILE A 68 -5.53 -4.32 -12.69
N ASN A 69 -4.97 -5.46 -13.07
CA ASN A 69 -5.66 -6.42 -13.93
C ASN A 69 -6.85 -7.11 -13.24
N CYS A 70 -6.87 -7.17 -11.91
CA CYS A 70 -8.02 -7.70 -11.16
C CYS A 70 -9.31 -6.89 -11.37
N LEU A 71 -9.20 -5.67 -11.87
CA LEU A 71 -10.36 -4.83 -12.19
C LEU A 71 -11.20 -5.37 -13.36
N ASN A 72 -10.60 -6.17 -14.25
CA ASN A 72 -11.30 -6.76 -15.39
C ASN A 72 -12.45 -7.70 -14.97
N VAL A 73 -12.38 -8.28 -13.78
CA VAL A 73 -13.42 -9.20 -13.25
C VAL A 73 -14.35 -8.55 -12.25
N ALA A 74 -14.11 -7.31 -11.85
CA ALA A 74 -14.95 -6.61 -10.89
C ALA A 74 -16.13 -5.94 -11.57
N ASP A 75 -17.35 -6.13 -11.01
CA ASP A 75 -18.58 -5.51 -11.50
C ASP A 75 -18.73 -4.07 -11.02
N GLU A 76 -18.23 -3.79 -9.81
CA GLU A 76 -18.37 -2.49 -9.15
C GLU A 76 -17.06 -2.04 -8.52
N TYR A 77 -16.85 -0.72 -8.44
CA TYR A 77 -15.63 -0.12 -7.94
C TYR A 77 -15.95 0.91 -6.87
N SER A 78 -15.21 0.88 -5.75
CA SER A 78 -15.23 2.00 -4.79
C SER A 78 -14.76 3.31 -5.46
N ALA A 79 -15.12 4.46 -4.88
CA ALA A 79 -14.70 5.76 -5.39
C ALA A 79 -13.16 5.86 -5.49
N SER A 80 -12.46 5.34 -4.48
CA SER A 80 -10.99 5.31 -4.47
C SER A 80 -10.41 4.45 -5.60
N VAL A 81 -11.01 3.29 -5.89
CA VAL A 81 -10.58 2.43 -7.00
C VAL A 81 -10.82 3.10 -8.35
N LYS A 82 -11.97 3.75 -8.54
CA LYS A 82 -12.26 4.51 -9.77
C LYS A 82 -11.22 5.60 -10.02
N PHE A 83 -10.77 6.24 -8.96
CA PHE A 83 -9.75 7.28 -9.03
C PHE A 83 -8.33 6.70 -9.27
N ILE A 84 -7.94 5.69 -8.47
CA ILE A 84 -6.59 5.12 -8.48
C ILE A 84 -6.36 4.20 -9.70
N GLY A 85 -7.42 3.50 -10.17
CA GLY A 85 -7.31 2.49 -11.22
C GLY A 85 -6.59 1.22 -10.77
N ALA A 86 -6.62 0.90 -9.47
CA ALA A 86 -6.05 -0.31 -8.88
C ALA A 86 -6.82 -0.72 -7.63
N ALA A 87 -6.87 -2.01 -7.34
CA ALA A 87 -7.48 -2.57 -6.14
C ALA A 87 -6.52 -3.52 -5.43
N ASN A 88 -6.63 -3.60 -4.09
CA ASN A 88 -5.95 -4.61 -3.28
C ASN A 88 -6.93 -5.53 -2.56
N THR A 89 -8.24 -5.32 -2.71
CA THR A 89 -9.27 -6.09 -2.02
C THR A 89 -10.48 -6.29 -2.94
N LEU A 90 -10.89 -7.54 -3.10
CA LEU A 90 -12.14 -7.91 -3.76
C LEU A 90 -13.10 -8.51 -2.73
N SER A 91 -14.37 -8.16 -2.80
CA SER A 91 -15.44 -8.78 -2.01
C SER A 91 -16.56 -9.27 -2.95
N PHE A 92 -17.28 -10.31 -2.52
CA PHE A 92 -18.37 -10.87 -3.31
C PHE A 92 -19.70 -10.72 -2.58
N ASP A 93 -20.61 -9.97 -3.18
CA ASP A 93 -22.00 -9.90 -2.72
C ASP A 93 -22.80 -11.07 -3.34
N LYS A 94 -23.06 -12.08 -2.51
CA LYS A 94 -23.82 -13.28 -2.91
C LYS A 94 -25.26 -12.96 -3.30
N SER A 95 -25.86 -11.90 -2.75
CA SER A 95 -27.24 -11.52 -3.03
C SER A 95 -27.38 -10.83 -4.39
N ALA A 96 -26.43 -9.99 -4.73
CA ALA A 96 -26.37 -9.30 -6.01
C ALA A 96 -25.61 -10.11 -7.09
N ASN A 97 -24.91 -11.17 -6.70
CA ASN A 97 -23.99 -11.94 -7.55
C ASN A 97 -22.95 -11.03 -8.22
N LYS A 98 -22.33 -10.11 -7.43
CA LYS A 98 -21.39 -9.10 -7.94
C LYS A 98 -20.08 -9.11 -7.17
N ILE A 99 -18.98 -8.87 -7.89
CA ILE A 99 -17.66 -8.65 -7.35
C ILE A 99 -17.41 -7.14 -7.21
N TYR A 100 -17.06 -6.70 -6.00
CA TYR A 100 -16.72 -5.32 -5.67
C TYR A 100 -15.22 -5.17 -5.49
N ALA A 101 -14.62 -4.15 -6.12
CA ALA A 101 -13.21 -3.82 -5.97
C ALA A 101 -13.03 -2.64 -5.02
N HIS A 102 -12.12 -2.82 -4.05
CA HIS A 102 -11.75 -1.83 -3.04
C HIS A 102 -10.24 -1.64 -2.99
N THR A 103 -9.81 -0.52 -2.40
CA THR A 103 -8.42 -0.29 -2.06
C THR A 103 -8.32 0.15 -0.60
N THR A 104 -7.51 -0.56 0.18
CA THR A 104 -7.29 -0.33 1.61
C THR A 104 -5.86 0.12 1.91
N ASP A 105 -4.96 0.08 0.92
CA ASP A 105 -3.54 0.40 1.11
C ASP A 105 -3.30 1.82 1.61
N GLY A 106 -3.90 2.81 0.96
CA GLY A 106 -3.71 4.22 1.33
C GLY A 106 -4.22 4.54 2.73
N ALA A 107 -5.42 4.03 3.07
CA ALA A 107 -5.99 4.19 4.41
C ALA A 107 -5.16 3.45 5.46
N GLY A 108 -4.65 2.25 5.15
CA GLY A 108 -3.76 1.48 6.00
C GLY A 108 -2.43 2.21 6.27
N PHE A 109 -1.84 2.81 5.24
CA PHE A 109 -0.63 3.63 5.37
C PHE A 109 -0.87 4.83 6.30
N VAL A 110 -1.92 5.61 6.05
CA VAL A 110 -2.22 6.80 6.89
C VAL A 110 -2.51 6.42 8.34
N ALA A 111 -3.20 5.30 8.58
CA ALA A 111 -3.46 4.82 9.94
C ALA A 111 -2.16 4.48 10.68
N ASP A 112 -1.19 3.85 10.02
CA ASP A 112 0.10 3.52 10.61
C ASP A 112 0.96 4.77 10.87
N VAL A 113 1.00 5.69 9.92
CA VAL A 113 1.73 6.96 10.05
C VAL A 113 1.21 7.77 11.24
N ILE A 114 -0.12 7.83 11.43
CA ILE A 114 -0.74 8.49 12.60
C ILE A 114 -0.36 7.76 13.89
N LYS A 115 -0.40 6.43 13.91
CA LYS A 115 -0.04 5.63 15.10
C LYS A 115 1.43 5.82 15.51
N LYS A 116 2.29 6.17 14.56
CA LYS A 116 3.73 6.44 14.76
C LYS A 116 4.04 7.92 15.02
N ASP A 117 3.02 8.77 15.19
CA ASP A 117 3.17 10.23 15.33
C ASP A 117 3.99 10.90 14.21
N ILE A 118 3.95 10.32 13.00
CA ILE A 118 4.60 10.88 11.82
C ILE A 118 3.69 11.97 11.22
N SER A 119 4.15 13.23 11.22
CA SER A 119 3.38 14.34 10.67
C SER A 119 3.45 14.37 9.15
N ILE A 120 2.28 14.34 8.51
CA ILE A 120 2.13 14.62 7.07
C ILE A 120 1.79 16.10 6.84
N PHE A 121 1.07 16.72 7.77
CA PHE A 121 0.63 18.11 7.65
C PHE A 121 1.83 19.07 7.57
N ASN A 122 1.80 19.98 6.59
CA ASN A 122 2.88 20.93 6.31
C ASN A 122 4.27 20.31 6.06
N SER A 123 4.34 19.03 5.67
CA SER A 123 5.60 18.33 5.39
C SER A 123 5.93 18.34 3.89
N ASN A 124 7.21 18.31 3.57
CA ASN A 124 7.71 17.98 2.24
C ASN A 124 8.00 16.49 2.17
N ILE A 125 7.30 15.79 1.28
CA ILE A 125 7.30 14.34 1.21
C ILE A 125 7.91 13.89 -0.12
N LEU A 126 8.93 13.06 -0.06
CA LEU A 126 9.50 12.41 -1.24
C LEU A 126 8.97 10.98 -1.34
N VAL A 127 8.33 10.66 -2.45
CA VAL A 127 7.85 9.31 -2.76
C VAL A 127 8.74 8.71 -3.84
N LEU A 128 9.46 7.66 -3.49
CA LEU A 128 10.26 6.87 -4.43
C LEU A 128 9.38 5.80 -5.06
N GLY A 129 9.14 5.94 -6.35
CA GLY A 129 8.27 5.06 -7.12
C GLY A 129 6.99 5.73 -7.61
N ALA A 130 6.45 5.22 -8.72
CA ALA A 130 5.19 5.67 -9.35
C ALA A 130 4.29 4.49 -9.74
N GLY A 131 4.45 3.35 -9.07
CA GLY A 131 3.65 2.14 -9.27
C GLY A 131 2.33 2.16 -8.52
N GLY A 132 1.62 1.02 -8.51
CA GLY A 132 0.32 0.89 -7.84
C GLY A 132 0.35 1.22 -6.36
N ALA A 133 1.44 0.92 -5.63
CA ALA A 133 1.58 1.27 -4.23
C ALA A 133 1.65 2.80 -4.03
N ALA A 134 2.49 3.51 -4.81
CA ALA A 134 2.54 4.96 -4.79
C ALA A 134 1.17 5.58 -5.10
N GLN A 135 0.52 5.12 -6.16
CA GLN A 135 -0.80 5.60 -6.57
C GLN A 135 -1.88 5.38 -5.51
N SER A 136 -1.75 4.35 -4.67
CA SER A 136 -2.69 4.05 -3.59
C SER A 136 -2.53 4.98 -2.39
N ILE A 137 -1.30 5.41 -2.05
CA ILE A 137 -1.04 6.22 -0.85
C ILE A 137 -1.10 7.72 -1.13
N ILE A 138 -0.73 8.18 -2.32
CA ILE A 138 -0.64 9.62 -2.67
C ILE A 138 -1.96 10.36 -2.44
N PRO A 139 -3.17 9.87 -2.83
CA PRO A 139 -4.43 10.56 -2.56
C PRO A 139 -4.65 10.79 -1.08
N MET A 140 -4.39 9.77 -0.27
CA MET A 140 -4.59 9.82 1.17
C MET A 140 -3.58 10.75 1.87
N ILE A 141 -2.34 10.81 1.36
CA ILE A 141 -1.33 11.78 1.79
C ILE A 141 -1.78 13.19 1.42
N HIS A 142 -2.26 13.41 0.20
CA HIS A 142 -2.74 14.71 -0.28
C HIS A 142 -3.87 15.27 0.60
N GLU A 143 -4.82 14.44 1.04
CA GLU A 143 -5.90 14.82 1.96
C GLU A 143 -5.40 15.33 3.32
N LYS A 144 -4.19 14.93 3.73
CA LYS A 144 -3.55 15.38 4.98
C LYS A 144 -2.83 16.71 4.84
N LYS A 145 -2.90 17.36 3.68
CA LYS A 145 -2.38 18.70 3.41
C LYS A 145 -0.88 18.85 3.69
N PRO A 146 -0.01 18.04 3.07
CA PRO A 146 1.41 18.31 3.06
C PRO A 146 1.70 19.60 2.30
N THR A 147 2.89 20.19 2.48
CA THR A 147 3.36 21.31 1.65
C THR A 147 3.61 20.86 0.22
N SER A 148 4.30 19.73 0.07
CA SER A 148 4.58 19.15 -1.25
C SER A 148 4.63 17.62 -1.20
N ILE A 149 4.30 17.00 -2.33
CA ILE A 149 4.55 15.59 -2.62
C ILE A 149 5.44 15.55 -3.85
N ILE A 150 6.65 15.08 -3.66
CA ILE A 150 7.68 15.00 -4.69
C ILE A 150 7.77 13.55 -5.14
N LEU A 151 7.68 13.29 -6.44
CA LEU A 151 7.77 11.95 -7.01
C LEU A 151 9.09 11.77 -7.73
N ASP A 152 9.79 10.70 -7.40
CA ASP A 152 10.93 10.24 -8.17
C ASP A 152 10.73 8.77 -8.57
N ASN A 153 11.06 8.44 -9.82
CA ASN A 153 10.92 7.09 -10.36
C ASN A 153 11.94 6.84 -11.47
N ARG A 154 12.46 5.62 -11.51
CA ARG A 154 13.41 5.19 -12.56
C ARG A 154 12.88 5.42 -13.99
N THR A 155 11.57 5.37 -14.18
CA THR A 155 10.89 5.56 -15.47
C THR A 155 10.07 6.85 -15.41
N PRO A 156 10.54 7.98 -15.98
CA PRO A 156 9.88 9.28 -15.87
C PRO A 156 8.44 9.31 -16.41
N GLU A 157 8.13 8.51 -17.44
CA GLU A 157 6.80 8.43 -18.03
C GLU A 157 5.72 7.98 -17.03
N LYS A 158 6.10 7.14 -16.07
CA LYS A 158 5.21 6.69 -14.98
C LYS A 158 4.88 7.84 -14.02
N ILE A 159 5.81 8.76 -13.80
CA ILE A 159 5.54 9.97 -13.01
C ILE A 159 4.46 10.80 -13.70
N GLN A 160 4.59 11.03 -15.01
CA GLN A 160 3.61 11.82 -15.76
C GLN A 160 2.20 11.21 -15.65
N THR A 161 2.06 9.90 -15.75
CA THR A 161 0.79 9.20 -15.55
C THR A 161 0.16 9.50 -14.18
N VAL A 162 0.98 9.56 -13.12
CA VAL A 162 0.51 9.94 -11.78
C VAL A 162 0.09 11.40 -11.75
N LEU A 163 0.91 12.30 -12.27
CA LEU A 163 0.61 13.75 -12.30
C LEU A 163 -0.68 14.04 -13.06
N ASP A 164 -0.89 13.42 -14.22
CA ASP A 164 -2.09 13.61 -15.04
C ASP A 164 -3.34 13.17 -14.30
N ARG A 165 -3.28 12.01 -13.64
CA ARG A 165 -4.39 11.49 -12.82
C ARG A 165 -4.72 12.43 -11.66
N PHE A 166 -3.71 12.94 -10.98
CA PHE A 166 -3.89 13.87 -9.86
C PHE A 166 -4.26 15.30 -10.29
N SER A 167 -3.99 15.69 -11.52
CA SER A 167 -4.46 16.98 -12.03
C SER A 167 -5.98 17.09 -12.00
N LEU A 168 -6.69 15.96 -12.08
CA LEU A 168 -8.15 15.89 -11.97
C LEU A 168 -8.66 16.21 -10.56
N LEU A 169 -7.85 16.04 -9.50
CA LEU A 169 -8.21 16.45 -8.13
C LEU A 169 -8.17 17.97 -7.92
N LYS A 170 -7.43 18.71 -8.76
CA LYS A 170 -7.29 20.16 -8.65
C LYS A 170 -8.51 20.94 -9.16
N SER A 171 -9.48 20.29 -9.77
CA SER A 171 -10.66 20.92 -10.38
C SER A 171 -11.75 21.30 -9.36
N ASP A 172 -11.69 20.83 -8.13
CA ASP A 172 -12.59 21.28 -7.07
C ASP A 172 -12.03 22.53 -6.37
N GLU A 173 -12.90 23.49 -6.08
CA GLU A 173 -12.61 24.79 -5.44
C GLU A 173 -11.92 24.69 -4.06
N THR A 174 -11.69 23.49 -3.56
CA THR A 174 -10.91 23.16 -2.36
C THR A 174 -9.43 22.93 -2.65
N SER A 175 -8.84 23.64 -3.60
CA SER A 175 -7.40 23.57 -3.89
C SER A 175 -6.63 23.69 -2.56
N THR A 176 -6.09 22.57 -2.07
CA THR A 176 -5.42 22.47 -0.76
C THR A 176 -4.07 23.19 -0.72
N GLY A 177 -3.64 23.79 -1.82
CA GLY A 177 -2.31 24.39 -1.95
C GLY A 177 -1.17 23.35 -2.03
N VAL A 178 -1.46 22.06 -1.97
CA VAL A 178 -0.47 20.99 -2.04
C VAL A 178 0.20 20.97 -3.43
N GLN A 179 1.52 21.02 -3.44
CA GLN A 179 2.29 20.91 -4.69
C GLN A 179 2.61 19.43 -4.97
N LEU A 180 2.15 18.92 -6.11
CA LEU A 180 2.56 17.61 -6.62
C LEU A 180 3.59 17.80 -7.73
N ILE A 181 4.80 17.30 -7.53
CA ILE A 181 5.98 17.58 -8.36
C ILE A 181 6.59 16.26 -8.81
N GLY A 182 6.80 16.13 -10.12
CA GLY A 182 7.58 15.02 -10.68
C GLY A 182 9.03 15.46 -10.91
N LEU A 183 9.99 14.72 -10.39
CA LEU A 183 11.39 14.99 -10.65
C LEU A 183 11.81 14.35 -11.97
N LYS A 184 12.39 15.16 -12.85
CA LYS A 184 13.16 14.68 -14.01
C LYS A 184 14.62 14.50 -13.62
N ASN A 185 15.17 15.42 -12.81
CA ASN A 185 16.49 15.38 -12.22
C ASN A 185 16.45 16.04 -10.83
N PHE A 186 17.03 15.42 -9.82
CA PHE A 186 17.11 15.95 -8.46
C PHE A 186 17.84 17.31 -8.41
N SER A 187 18.91 17.45 -9.18
CA SER A 187 19.74 18.66 -9.21
C SER A 187 19.01 19.93 -9.68
N GLU A 188 17.94 19.78 -10.47
CA GLU A 188 17.14 20.93 -10.99
C GLU A 188 16.17 21.47 -9.93
N HIS A 189 15.90 20.72 -8.85
CA HIS A 189 14.91 21.06 -7.84
C HIS A 189 15.46 21.17 -6.43
N ARG A 190 16.73 21.58 -6.28
CA ARG A 190 17.43 21.68 -4.98
C ARG A 190 16.62 22.42 -3.90
N SER A 191 15.95 23.50 -4.25
CA SER A 191 15.15 24.28 -3.29
C SER A 191 13.93 23.50 -2.73
N LEU A 192 13.47 22.48 -3.43
CA LEU A 192 12.34 21.62 -3.02
C LEU A 192 12.82 20.41 -2.22
N THR A 193 14.07 19.99 -2.43
CA THR A 193 14.66 18.80 -1.78
C THR A 193 15.47 19.15 -0.54
N ASP A 194 15.80 20.42 -0.30
CA ASP A 194 16.63 20.86 0.82
C ASP A 194 15.99 20.65 2.21
N ASN A 195 14.68 20.32 2.28
CA ASN A 195 13.95 20.14 3.54
C ASN A 195 12.93 19.00 3.43
N ILE A 196 13.36 17.81 3.04
CA ILE A 196 12.49 16.64 3.02
C ILE A 196 12.27 16.14 4.45
N ASN A 197 11.00 16.10 4.87
CA ASN A 197 10.60 15.62 6.18
C ASN A 197 10.36 14.10 6.19
N LEU A 198 9.82 13.55 5.09
CA LEU A 198 9.46 12.14 4.99
C LEU A 198 9.84 11.59 3.61
N VAL A 199 10.61 10.51 3.59
CA VAL A 199 10.92 9.73 2.40
C VAL A 199 10.17 8.42 2.45
N ILE A 200 9.35 8.15 1.44
CA ILE A 200 8.55 6.92 1.36
C ILE A 200 9.04 6.07 0.19
N ASN A 201 9.56 4.89 0.47
CA ASN A 201 9.89 3.92 -0.56
C ASN A 201 8.65 3.07 -0.92
N THR A 202 8.21 3.17 -2.16
CA THR A 202 7.12 2.36 -2.72
C THR A 202 7.60 1.39 -3.80
N THR A 203 8.91 1.27 -3.96
CA THR A 203 9.54 0.45 -5.01
C THR A 203 9.88 -0.94 -4.48
N SER A 204 10.14 -1.86 -5.42
CA SER A 204 10.78 -3.15 -5.13
C SER A 204 12.32 -3.08 -5.24
N ALA A 205 12.90 -1.89 -5.33
CA ALA A 205 14.35 -1.73 -5.42
C ALA A 205 15.03 -2.29 -4.16
N GLY A 206 16.06 -3.10 -4.35
CA GLY A 206 16.79 -3.76 -3.26
C GLY A 206 16.29 -5.16 -2.91
N PHE A 207 15.17 -5.67 -3.45
CA PHE A 207 14.78 -7.07 -3.18
C PHE A 207 15.80 -8.10 -3.69
N ASP A 208 16.47 -7.79 -4.80
CA ASP A 208 17.47 -8.67 -5.42
C ASP A 208 18.93 -8.24 -5.13
N GLY A 209 19.13 -7.36 -4.13
CA GLY A 209 20.45 -6.85 -3.78
C GLY A 209 20.42 -5.60 -2.90
N PRO A 210 21.55 -4.90 -2.74
CA PRO A 210 21.59 -3.68 -1.95
C PRO A 210 20.74 -2.58 -2.61
N PHE A 211 20.04 -1.81 -1.78
CA PHE A 211 19.36 -0.62 -2.26
C PHE A 211 20.37 0.46 -2.60
N SER A 212 20.16 1.13 -3.71
CA SER A 212 20.89 2.35 -4.07
C SER A 212 19.95 3.30 -4.80
N TRP A 213 20.05 4.59 -4.49
CA TRP A 213 19.37 5.62 -5.24
C TRP A 213 20.42 6.48 -5.96
N LYS A 214 20.12 6.91 -7.18
CA LYS A 214 21.11 7.48 -8.10
C LYS A 214 21.68 8.83 -7.68
N GLU A 215 20.99 9.53 -6.79
CA GLU A 215 21.33 10.89 -6.39
C GLU A 215 21.26 11.02 -4.86
N ASP A 216 22.07 11.93 -4.32
CA ASP A 216 22.06 12.26 -2.90
C ASP A 216 20.69 12.88 -2.56
N ILE A 217 19.94 12.22 -1.69
CA ILE A 217 18.74 12.78 -1.10
C ILE A 217 19.18 13.78 -0.04
N PHE A 218 18.78 15.04 -0.18
CA PHE A 218 19.06 16.08 0.79
C PHE A 218 18.19 15.87 2.02
N THR A 219 18.72 15.16 2.99
CA THR A 219 18.04 14.81 4.23
C THR A 219 18.77 15.40 5.42
N THR A 220 18.06 15.55 6.51
CA THR A 220 18.59 15.88 7.82
C THR A 220 18.47 14.66 8.73
N LYS A 221 19.07 14.70 9.92
CA LYS A 221 18.88 13.64 10.93
C LYS A 221 17.43 13.49 11.40
N ASP A 222 16.62 14.53 11.20
CA ASP A 222 15.20 14.54 11.56
C ASP A 222 14.30 13.99 10.43
N THR A 223 14.88 13.70 9.25
CA THR A 223 14.14 13.10 8.15
C THR A 223 13.69 11.69 8.51
N ILE A 224 12.43 11.41 8.28
CA ILE A 224 11.82 10.10 8.51
C ILE A 224 11.88 9.28 7.22
N PHE A 225 12.29 8.03 7.34
CA PHE A 225 12.29 7.08 6.23
C PHE A 225 11.25 5.98 6.48
N TYR A 226 10.36 5.80 5.53
CA TYR A 226 9.31 4.80 5.61
C TYR A 226 9.39 3.88 4.37
N ASP A 227 9.58 2.59 4.59
CA ASP A 227 9.50 1.58 3.53
C ASP A 227 8.12 0.92 3.54
N LEU A 228 7.39 0.92 2.42
CA LEU A 228 6.14 0.15 2.31
C LEU A 228 6.38 -1.35 2.37
N SER A 229 7.61 -1.77 2.15
CA SER A 229 8.01 -3.16 2.25
C SER A 229 8.39 -3.54 3.69
N TYR A 230 8.42 -4.83 3.94
CA TYR A 230 8.83 -5.42 5.20
C TYR A 230 9.70 -6.66 4.96
N ASN A 231 10.47 -7.08 5.95
CA ASN A 231 11.24 -8.31 5.93
C ASN A 231 10.59 -9.35 6.87
N LYS A 232 10.72 -10.62 6.54
CA LYS A 232 10.12 -11.75 7.27
C LYS A 232 10.61 -11.97 8.69
N ARG A 233 11.75 -11.42 9.09
CA ARG A 233 12.43 -11.74 10.35
C ARG A 233 12.67 -10.51 11.22
N ASP A 234 11.83 -9.49 11.10
CA ASP A 234 12.07 -8.20 11.79
C ASP A 234 13.46 -7.59 11.47
N LEU A 235 14.01 -7.96 10.32
CA LEU A 235 15.26 -7.40 9.83
C LEU A 235 14.97 -6.15 9.00
N PRO A 236 15.84 -5.14 9.02
CA PRO A 236 15.71 -4.00 8.13
C PRO A 236 15.65 -4.42 6.66
N THR A 237 14.83 -3.75 5.88
CA THR A 237 14.84 -3.92 4.43
C THR A 237 16.11 -3.32 3.85
N PRO A 238 16.50 -3.66 2.61
CA PRO A 238 17.66 -3.02 1.96
C PRO A 238 17.55 -1.49 1.89
N PHE A 239 16.33 -0.96 1.71
CA PHE A 239 16.09 0.48 1.77
C PHE A 239 16.37 1.04 3.16
N LEU A 240 15.87 0.43 4.22
CA LEU A 240 16.07 0.89 5.59
C LEU A 240 17.54 0.75 6.03
N ASN A 241 18.26 -0.28 5.59
CA ASN A 241 19.70 -0.39 5.80
C ASN A 241 20.46 0.76 5.14
N TRP A 242 20.06 1.20 3.96
CA TRP A 242 20.62 2.37 3.30
C TRP A 242 20.20 3.67 4.02
N ALA A 243 18.93 3.81 4.40
CA ALA A 243 18.39 4.99 5.05
C ALA A 243 18.98 5.26 6.44
N SER A 244 19.36 4.20 7.19
CA SER A 244 19.95 4.30 8.53
C SER A 244 21.30 5.03 8.56
N GLN A 245 21.94 5.25 7.39
CA GLN A 245 23.13 6.08 7.28
C GLN A 245 22.82 7.59 7.43
N TYR A 246 21.56 7.98 7.25
CA TYR A 246 21.11 9.36 7.24
C TYR A 246 20.29 9.71 8.49
N SER A 247 19.48 8.78 9.00
CA SER A 247 18.60 9.01 10.14
C SER A 247 18.30 7.72 10.91
N ASP A 248 18.08 7.86 12.21
CA ASP A 248 17.60 6.76 13.08
C ASP A 248 16.07 6.57 12.97
N GLN A 249 15.35 7.49 12.32
CA GLN A 249 13.89 7.43 12.18
C GLN A 249 13.50 6.61 10.94
N CYS A 250 13.63 5.30 11.04
CA CYS A 250 13.41 4.33 9.97
C CYS A 250 12.27 3.38 10.31
N TYR A 251 11.22 3.31 9.49
CA TYR A 251 10.02 2.51 9.72
C TYR A 251 9.73 1.59 8.54
N ASN A 252 9.37 0.36 8.83
CA ASN A 252 8.94 -0.62 7.84
C ASN A 252 7.41 -0.63 7.65
N GLY A 253 6.95 -1.36 6.63
CA GLY A 253 5.53 -1.42 6.21
C GLY A 253 4.65 -2.39 6.99
N ILE A 254 5.11 -3.00 8.09
CA ILE A 254 4.30 -3.97 8.86
C ILE A 254 3.04 -3.32 9.42
N GLY A 255 3.15 -2.14 10.01
CA GLY A 255 1.97 -1.43 10.52
C GLY A 255 0.96 -1.09 9.43
N MET A 256 1.43 -0.65 8.24
CA MET A 256 0.56 -0.47 7.09
C MET A 256 -0.11 -1.79 6.67
N LEU A 257 0.64 -2.90 6.64
CA LEU A 257 0.13 -4.22 6.30
C LEU A 257 -1.00 -4.65 7.24
N ILE A 258 -0.82 -4.47 8.57
CA ILE A 258 -1.83 -4.78 9.58
C ILE A 258 -3.09 -3.92 9.36
N ASN A 259 -2.92 -2.62 9.22
CA ASN A 259 -4.05 -1.69 9.12
C ASN A 259 -4.87 -1.91 7.83
N GLN A 260 -4.22 -2.12 6.67
CA GLN A 260 -4.93 -2.41 5.43
C GLN A 260 -5.64 -3.77 5.46
N ALA A 261 -5.04 -4.77 6.13
CA ALA A 261 -5.65 -6.09 6.32
C ALA A 261 -6.89 -6.00 7.23
N ALA A 262 -6.85 -5.18 8.27
CA ALA A 262 -8.01 -4.94 9.14
C ALA A 262 -9.19 -4.33 8.38
N LEU A 263 -8.93 -3.38 7.49
CA LEU A 263 -9.96 -2.80 6.63
C LEU A 263 -10.55 -3.83 5.65
N SER A 264 -9.72 -4.69 5.05
CA SER A 264 -10.19 -5.77 4.21
C SER A 264 -11.02 -6.79 4.99
N PHE A 265 -10.59 -7.13 6.20
CA PHE A 265 -11.31 -8.03 7.10
C PHE A 265 -12.70 -7.48 7.46
N GLU A 266 -12.77 -6.19 7.79
CA GLU A 266 -14.03 -5.49 8.08
C GLU A 266 -14.98 -5.48 6.87
N LEU A 267 -14.47 -5.24 5.65
CA LEU A 267 -15.25 -5.31 4.41
C LEU A 267 -15.91 -6.69 4.21
N TRP A 268 -15.21 -7.78 4.53
CA TRP A 268 -15.73 -9.13 4.32
C TRP A 268 -16.64 -9.63 5.43
N THR A 269 -16.33 -9.25 6.68
CA THR A 269 -17.00 -9.83 7.86
C THR A 269 -18.02 -8.90 8.49
N GLY A 270 -17.91 -7.59 8.25
CA GLY A 270 -18.65 -6.53 8.94
C GLY A 270 -18.13 -6.26 10.35
N ILE A 271 -16.99 -6.87 10.76
CA ILE A 271 -16.43 -6.75 12.11
C ILE A 271 -15.05 -6.11 12.02
N LYS A 272 -14.85 -5.00 12.74
CA LYS A 272 -13.55 -4.32 12.83
C LYS A 272 -12.67 -5.01 13.86
N PRO A 273 -11.51 -5.58 13.47
CA PRO A 273 -10.57 -6.16 14.41
C PRO A 273 -9.70 -5.09 15.08
N ASP A 274 -9.06 -5.44 16.19
CA ASP A 274 -8.02 -4.60 16.79
C ASP A 274 -6.71 -4.71 15.99
N THR A 275 -6.16 -3.57 15.61
CA THR A 275 -4.89 -3.48 14.89
C THR A 275 -3.66 -3.41 15.81
N ASN A 276 -3.87 -3.43 17.12
CA ASN A 276 -2.78 -3.47 18.09
C ASN A 276 -2.31 -4.91 18.30
N ILE A 277 -1.64 -5.46 17.28
CA ILE A 277 -1.08 -6.81 17.28
C ILE A 277 0.38 -6.73 17.72
N ASP A 278 0.81 -7.66 18.58
CA ASP A 278 2.24 -7.84 18.83
C ASP A 278 2.89 -8.39 17.54
N GLU A 279 3.84 -7.64 16.98
CA GLU A 279 4.54 -8.03 15.77
C GLU A 279 5.24 -9.39 15.93
N ASN A 280 5.67 -9.75 17.15
CA ASN A 280 6.23 -11.07 17.43
C ASN A 280 5.23 -12.21 17.15
N GLU A 281 3.93 -11.99 17.33
CA GLU A 281 2.92 -12.99 16.97
C GLU A 281 2.85 -13.23 15.46
N ILE A 282 3.21 -12.23 14.66
CA ILE A 282 3.19 -12.30 13.19
C ILE A 282 4.42 -13.07 12.68
N PHE A 283 5.59 -12.87 13.31
CA PHE A 283 6.86 -13.45 12.87
C PHE A 283 7.17 -14.83 13.45
N ASN A 284 6.58 -15.19 14.59
CA ASN A 284 6.74 -16.53 15.17
C ASN A 284 5.91 -17.56 14.41
N GLU A 285 6.51 -18.72 14.10
CA GLU A 285 5.88 -19.86 13.42
C GLU A 285 4.75 -20.51 14.26
#